data_f157b4c9856ad3894bee4ccc4d40ff40
#
_entry.id   f157b4c9856ad3894bee4ccc4d40ff40
#
_cell.length_a   1.000
_cell.length_b   1.000
_cell.length_c   1.000
_cell.angle_alpha   90.00
_cell.angle_beta   90.00
_cell.angle_gamma   90.00
#
_symmetry.space_group_name_H-M   'P 1'
#
loop_
_entity.id
_entity.type
_entity.pdbx_description
1 polymer ?
#
loop_
_entity_poly.entity_id
_entity_poly.type
_entity_poly.pdbx_seq_one_letter_code
_entity_poly.pdbx_strand_id
1 'polypeptide(L)'
;MKTNEIFEHVLQIVCEECELCYGELINGANKNAVDARCLLICALVSLGFSEENTAAYLSMTRQGVNKLKNSLKQRCSGSFILTTTNQRVSNRIDTEIRG
;
A
#
# COMPACT_ATOMS: atom_id res chain seq x y z
N MET A 1 -14.41 12.86 2.48
CA MET A 1 -13.43 12.17 3.34
C MET A 1 -12.12 12.95 3.36
N LYS A 2 -11.57 13.21 4.53
CA LYS A 2 -10.32 13.97 4.65
C LYS A 2 -9.12 13.12 4.26
N THR A 3 -8.01 13.77 3.89
CA THR A 3 -6.81 13.06 3.43
C THR A 3 -6.29 12.02 4.42
N ASN A 4 -6.22 12.39 5.70
CA ASN A 4 -5.76 11.45 6.72
C ASN A 4 -6.75 10.29 6.95
N GLU A 5 -8.03 10.53 6.76
CA GLU A 5 -9.04 9.48 6.86
C GLU A 5 -8.90 8.50 5.69
N ILE A 6 -8.63 9.01 4.50
CA ILE A 6 -8.38 8.17 3.33
C ILE A 6 -7.15 7.29 3.57
N PHE A 7 -6.07 7.89 4.06
CA PHE A 7 -4.85 7.15 4.38
C PHE A 7 -5.14 6.03 5.37
N GLU A 8 -5.81 6.34 6.47
CA GLU A 8 -6.12 5.35 7.49
C GLU A 8 -7.00 4.22 6.96
N HIS A 9 -7.98 4.56 6.11
CA HIS A 9 -8.86 3.56 5.53
C HIS A 9 -8.10 2.63 4.57
N VAL A 10 -7.24 3.21 3.71
CA VAL A 10 -6.42 2.40 2.79
C VAL A 10 -5.46 1.51 3.57
N LEU A 11 -4.84 2.05 4.61
CA LEU A 11 -3.96 1.29 5.48
C LEU A 11 -4.69 0.09 6.09
N GLN A 12 -5.91 0.31 6.59
CA GLN A 12 -6.71 -0.76 7.16
C GLN A 12 -7.02 -1.83 6.12
N ILE A 13 -7.41 -1.42 4.91
CA ILE A 13 -7.70 -2.37 3.83
C ILE A 13 -6.47 -3.26 3.55
N VAL A 14 -5.31 -2.64 3.40
CA VAL A 14 -4.09 -3.39 3.09
C VAL A 14 -3.71 -4.33 4.24
N CYS A 15 -3.81 -3.85 5.49
CA CYS A 15 -3.52 -4.69 6.65
C CYS A 15 -4.44 -5.91 6.70
N GLU A 16 -5.72 -5.73 6.43
CA GLU A 16 -6.68 -6.82 6.45
C GLU A 16 -6.43 -7.83 5.34
N GLU A 17 -6.21 -7.33 4.12
CA GLU A 17 -5.98 -8.22 2.98
C GLU A 17 -4.63 -8.94 3.05
N CYS A 18 -3.63 -8.33 3.66
CA CYS A 18 -2.31 -8.94 3.83
C CYS A 18 -2.16 -9.69 5.16
N GLU A 19 -3.18 -9.64 6.02
CA GLU A 19 -3.17 -10.30 7.34
C GLU A 19 -1.98 -9.85 8.20
N LEU A 20 -1.71 -8.53 8.20
CA LEU A 20 -0.64 -7.92 8.98
C LEU A 20 -1.22 -6.86 9.89
N CYS A 21 -0.59 -6.66 11.05
CA CYS A 21 -0.93 -5.52 11.88
C CYS A 21 -0.19 -4.28 11.38
N TYR A 22 -0.64 -3.11 11.83
CA TYR A 22 -0.07 -1.83 11.44
C TYR A 22 1.45 -1.77 11.66
N GLY A 23 1.89 -2.17 12.85
CA GLY A 23 3.32 -2.12 13.18
C GLY A 23 4.18 -2.99 12.28
N GLU A 24 3.68 -4.17 11.95
CA GLU A 24 4.39 -5.07 11.04
C GLU A 24 4.47 -4.48 9.63
N LEU A 25 3.39 -3.91 9.14
CA LEU A 25 3.37 -3.33 7.80
C LEU A 25 4.34 -2.17 7.68
N ILE A 26 4.34 -1.28 8.67
CA ILE A 26 5.16 -0.06 8.62
C ILE A 26 6.64 -0.36 8.90
N ASN A 27 6.94 -1.21 9.86
CA ASN A 27 8.31 -1.41 10.36
C ASN A 27 8.93 -2.75 9.99
N GLY A 28 8.13 -3.70 9.50
CA GLY A 28 8.64 -5.03 9.21
C GLY A 28 9.63 -5.05 8.06
N ALA A 29 10.64 -5.91 8.16
CA ALA A 29 11.67 -6.06 7.13
C ALA A 29 11.54 -7.34 6.32
N ASN A 30 10.61 -8.24 6.69
CA ASN A 30 10.41 -9.47 5.94
C ASN A 30 9.67 -9.20 4.62
N LYS A 31 9.69 -10.19 3.73
CA LYS A 31 9.12 -10.07 2.39
C LYS A 31 7.64 -9.67 2.43
N ASN A 32 6.86 -10.29 3.30
CA ASN A 32 5.41 -10.01 3.37
C ASN A 32 5.13 -8.57 3.78
N ALA A 33 5.87 -8.05 4.76
CA ALA A 33 5.71 -6.67 5.20
C ALA A 33 6.11 -5.68 4.10
N VAL A 34 7.21 -5.95 3.40
CA VAL A 34 7.68 -5.08 2.32
C VAL A 34 6.69 -5.10 1.15
N ASP A 35 6.18 -6.28 0.79
CA ASP A 35 5.17 -6.41 -0.26
C ASP A 35 3.90 -5.63 0.10
N ALA A 36 3.42 -5.75 1.35
CA ALA A 36 2.24 -5.03 1.81
C ALA A 36 2.45 -3.52 1.78
N ARG A 37 3.63 -3.05 2.18
CA ARG A 37 3.98 -1.63 2.12
C ARG A 37 3.98 -1.13 0.68
N CYS A 38 4.46 -1.96 -0.24
CA CYS A 38 4.44 -1.66 -1.67
C CYS A 38 3.00 -1.49 -2.17
N LEU A 39 2.10 -2.40 -1.79
CA LEU A 39 0.68 -2.29 -2.15
C LEU A 39 0.06 -1.01 -1.60
N LEU A 40 0.36 -0.67 -0.36
CA LEU A 40 -0.14 0.54 0.28
C LEU A 40 0.31 1.79 -0.48
N ILE A 41 1.60 1.86 -0.80
CA ILE A 41 2.16 3.00 -1.54
C ILE A 41 1.46 3.15 -2.90
N CYS A 42 1.34 2.07 -3.64
CA CYS A 42 0.74 2.12 -4.97
C CYS A 42 -0.74 2.51 -4.89
N ALA A 43 -1.46 2.02 -3.88
CA ALA A 43 -2.86 2.37 -3.67
C ALA A 43 -3.01 3.87 -3.38
N LEU A 44 -2.17 4.41 -2.51
CA LEU A 44 -2.23 5.84 -2.15
C LEU A 44 -1.91 6.72 -3.36
N VAL A 45 -0.88 6.38 -4.12
CA VAL A 45 -0.52 7.14 -5.32
C VAL A 45 -1.65 7.09 -6.35
N SER A 46 -2.31 5.95 -6.51
CA SER A 46 -3.44 5.82 -7.44
C SER A 46 -4.63 6.67 -7.04
N LEU A 47 -4.74 7.01 -5.75
CA LEU A 47 -5.80 7.89 -5.24
C LEU A 47 -5.42 9.37 -5.29
N GLY A 48 -4.23 9.69 -5.82
CA GLY A 48 -3.81 11.07 -6.00
C GLY A 48 -2.83 11.58 -4.94
N PHE A 49 -2.39 10.74 -4.01
CA PHE A 49 -1.36 11.13 -3.06
C PHE A 49 -0.04 11.31 -3.79
N SER A 50 0.69 12.38 -3.47
CA SER A 50 2.04 12.55 -3.99
C SER A 50 3.00 11.58 -3.29
N GLU A 51 4.14 11.34 -3.91
CA GLU A 51 5.18 10.52 -3.28
C GLU A 51 5.68 11.16 -1.99
N GLU A 52 5.75 12.50 -1.95
CA GLU A 52 6.17 13.22 -0.76
C GLU A 52 5.17 13.04 0.40
N ASN A 53 3.88 13.18 0.11
CA ASN A 53 2.84 12.97 1.13
C ASN A 53 2.83 11.53 1.62
N THR A 54 2.93 10.58 0.69
CA THR A 54 2.99 9.16 1.04
C THR A 54 4.21 8.87 1.94
N ALA A 55 5.36 9.42 1.60
CA ALA A 55 6.57 9.25 2.40
C ALA A 55 6.39 9.81 3.81
N ALA A 56 5.76 10.98 3.92
CA ALA A 56 5.51 11.60 5.23
C ALA A 56 4.62 10.71 6.10
N TYR A 57 3.53 10.16 5.53
CA TYR A 57 2.63 9.28 6.27
C TYR A 57 3.32 8.00 6.75
N LEU A 58 4.26 7.48 5.96
CA LEU A 58 4.93 6.21 6.25
C LEU A 58 6.26 6.37 6.96
N SER A 59 6.68 7.60 7.24
CA SER A 59 8.00 7.90 7.81
C SER A 59 9.13 7.33 6.96
N MET A 60 8.98 7.44 5.65
CA MET A 60 9.95 6.97 4.67
C MET A 60 10.54 8.16 3.90
N THR A 61 11.63 7.91 3.18
CA THR A 61 12.14 8.89 2.23
C THR A 61 11.32 8.84 0.94
N ARG A 62 11.27 9.95 0.21
CA ARG A 62 10.62 9.98 -1.11
C ARG A 62 11.26 8.98 -2.06
N GLN A 63 12.58 8.84 -2.02
CA GLN A 63 13.30 7.87 -2.86
C GLN A 63 12.87 6.45 -2.54
N GLY A 64 12.71 6.12 -1.24
CA GLY A 64 12.23 4.81 -0.82
C GLY A 64 10.82 4.53 -1.31
N VAL A 65 9.93 5.51 -1.25
CA VAL A 65 8.57 5.38 -1.77
C VAL A 65 8.59 5.14 -3.28
N ASN A 66 9.36 5.92 -4.02
CA ASN A 66 9.48 5.78 -5.46
C ASN A 66 9.99 4.40 -5.85
N LYS A 67 11.02 3.92 -5.16
CA LYS A 67 11.63 2.62 -5.42
C LYS A 67 10.62 1.49 -5.20
N LEU A 68 9.89 1.51 -4.08
CA LEU A 68 8.88 0.48 -3.81
C LEU A 68 7.72 0.56 -4.80
N LYS A 69 7.24 1.75 -5.09
CA LYS A 69 6.15 1.94 -6.07
C LYS A 69 6.50 1.28 -7.40
N ASN A 70 7.71 1.51 -7.88
CA ASN A 70 8.13 1.00 -9.18
C ASN A 70 8.46 -0.49 -9.17
N SER A 71 8.54 -1.12 -7.99
CA SER A 71 8.84 -2.55 -7.88
C SER A 71 7.59 -3.43 -7.90
N LEU A 72 6.37 -2.85 -7.84
CA LEU A 72 5.15 -3.65 -7.71
C LEU A 72 4.96 -4.64 -8.84
N LYS A 73 5.15 -4.21 -10.08
CA LYS A 73 4.96 -5.07 -11.23
C LYS A 73 5.85 -6.29 -11.17
N GLN A 74 7.12 -6.10 -10.82
CA GLN A 74 8.07 -7.21 -10.71
C GLN A 74 7.70 -8.12 -9.54
N ARG A 75 7.29 -7.57 -8.41
CA ARG A 75 6.87 -8.36 -7.25
C ARG A 75 5.66 -9.20 -7.58
N CYS A 76 4.66 -8.62 -8.24
CA CYS A 76 3.46 -9.34 -8.64
C CYS A 76 3.76 -10.43 -9.67
N SER A 77 4.67 -10.20 -10.61
CA SER A 77 5.00 -11.21 -11.63
C SER A 77 5.65 -12.44 -11.01
N GLY A 78 6.27 -12.30 -9.85
CA GLY A 78 6.86 -13.41 -9.11
C GLY A 78 5.94 -14.05 -8.08
N SER A 79 4.69 -13.58 -7.94
CA SER A 79 3.81 -14.05 -6.87
C SER A 79 2.34 -13.97 -7.28
N PHE A 80 1.72 -15.14 -7.45
CA PHE A 80 0.28 -15.21 -7.71
C PHE A 80 -0.51 -14.67 -6.52
N ILE A 81 -0.07 -14.98 -5.30
CA ILE A 81 -0.74 -14.53 -4.07
C ILE A 81 -0.75 -13.00 -4.00
N LEU A 82 0.38 -12.37 -4.29
CA LEU A 82 0.48 -10.92 -4.25
C LEU A 82 -0.38 -10.27 -5.33
N THR A 83 -0.42 -10.84 -6.52
CA THR A 83 -1.27 -10.36 -7.61
C THR A 83 -2.75 -10.39 -7.18
N THR A 84 -3.19 -11.49 -6.57
CA THR A 84 -4.57 -11.64 -6.10
C THR A 84 -4.86 -10.63 -4.98
N THR A 85 -3.95 -10.50 -4.04
CA THR A 85 -4.12 -9.54 -2.94
C THR A 85 -4.21 -8.11 -3.45
N ASN A 86 -3.36 -7.76 -4.41
CA ASN A 86 -3.40 -6.44 -5.04
C ASN A 86 -4.76 -6.18 -5.69
N GLN A 87 -5.32 -7.18 -6.37
CA GLN A 87 -6.63 -7.05 -7.00
C GLN A 87 -7.72 -6.82 -5.96
N ARG A 88 -7.67 -7.54 -4.84
CA ARG A 88 -8.64 -7.38 -3.75
C ARG A 88 -8.55 -5.99 -3.13
N VAL A 89 -7.33 -5.50 -2.91
CA VAL A 89 -7.12 -4.16 -2.38
C VAL A 89 -7.72 -3.12 -3.33
N SER A 90 -7.44 -3.23 -4.63
CA SER A 90 -8.00 -2.31 -5.63
C SER A 90 -9.52 -2.34 -5.64
N ASN A 91 -10.12 -3.52 -5.59
CA ASN A 91 -11.57 -3.66 -5.59
C ASN A 91 -12.20 -3.02 -4.35
N ARG A 92 -11.58 -3.21 -3.19
CA ARG A 92 -12.08 -2.60 -1.96
C ARG A 92 -11.95 -1.08 -1.99
N ILE A 93 -10.87 -0.56 -2.53
CA ILE A 93 -10.69 0.89 -2.69
C ILE A 93 -11.77 1.46 -3.58
N ASP A 94 -12.05 0.82 -4.71
CA ASP A 94 -13.09 1.27 -5.63
C ASP A 94 -14.46 1.29 -4.95
N THR A 95 -14.77 0.29 -4.13
CA THR A 95 -16.06 0.19 -3.45
C THR A 95 -16.15 1.11 -2.23
N GLU A 96 -15.13 1.15 -1.39
CA GLU A 96 -15.20 1.79 -0.07
C GLU A 96 -14.75 3.25 -0.10
N ILE A 97 -13.92 3.64 -1.05
CA ILE A 97 -13.36 4.99 -1.11
C ILE A 97 -13.85 5.77 -2.32
N ARG A 98 -13.75 5.19 -3.52
CA ARG A 98 -14.17 5.85 -4.76
C ARG A 98 -15.66 5.72 -5.04
N GLY A 99 -16.25 4.66 -4.54
CA GLY A 99 -17.66 4.42 -4.70
C GLY A 99 -18.52 5.35 -3.90
#